data_19e94e18223e4983967dc8a4f05bdfe0
#
_entry.id   19e94e18223e4983967dc8a4f05bdfe0
#
_cell.length_a   1.000
_cell.length_b   1.000
_cell.length_c   1.000
_cell.angle_alpha   90.00
_cell.angle_beta   90.00
_cell.angle_gamma   90.00
#
_symmetry.space_group_name_H-M   'P 1'
#
loop_
_entity.id
_entity.type
_entity.pdbx_description
1 polymer ?
#
loop_
_entity_poly.entity_id
_entity_poly.type
_entity_poly.pdbx_seq_one_letter_code
_entity_poly.pdbx_strand_id
1 'polypeptide(L)'
;MAKIIVYNNDTDRMEIFTRGENESMPYNTNGTLKVREFRGSSKSNTLWTTKNTMRAWNSTRYIYGRGIPVGYAFRRSWEGGHGLQSQHYAGTAFDVGQTLSNAQRNRIRNAAVSSGSWSYVEPASQTPTWVHFDRRGTPPACSSGGYPLIKQGSRSVYVLVAQDGLNTLGYRTGGLDGIFGTQTKNAVISYQSRRGLAADGIVGCNTWRSLQEDVVGMGRSSTTID
;
A
#
# COMPACT_ATOMS: atom_id res chain seq x y z
N MET A 1 -15.88 12.26 -1.76
CA MET A 1 -14.93 11.99 -2.89
C MET A 1 -13.57 11.64 -2.29
N ALA A 2 -12.86 10.70 -2.89
CA ALA A 2 -11.51 10.31 -2.49
C ALA A 2 -10.46 10.93 -3.42
N LYS A 3 -9.35 11.41 -2.86
CA LYS A 3 -8.09 11.67 -3.57
C LYS A 3 -7.35 10.35 -3.71
N ILE A 4 -6.98 9.95 -4.91
CA ILE A 4 -6.27 8.69 -5.15
C ILE A 4 -4.95 9.02 -5.85
N ILE A 5 -3.85 8.66 -5.22
CA ILE A 5 -2.51 8.86 -5.76
C ILE A 5 -2.04 7.52 -6.33
N VAL A 6 -1.72 7.49 -7.62
CA VAL A 6 -1.28 6.28 -8.30
C VAL A 6 0.15 6.46 -8.80
N TYR A 7 1.03 5.56 -8.38
CA TYR A 7 2.33 5.45 -9.02
C TYR A 7 2.19 4.72 -10.37
N ASN A 8 2.42 5.46 -11.45
CA ASN A 8 2.43 4.91 -12.80
C ASN A 8 3.81 4.33 -13.11
N ASN A 9 3.91 3.01 -13.03
CA ASN A 9 5.16 2.28 -13.24
C ASN A 9 5.73 2.40 -14.66
N ASP A 10 4.90 2.75 -15.65
CA ASP A 10 5.35 2.86 -17.04
C ASP A 10 6.06 4.20 -17.31
N THR A 11 5.67 5.25 -16.59
CA THR A 11 6.16 6.62 -16.81
C THR A 11 7.02 7.15 -15.68
N ASP A 12 7.20 6.36 -14.60
CA ASP A 12 7.85 6.79 -13.34
C ASP A 12 7.24 8.09 -12.78
N ARG A 13 5.91 8.20 -12.78
CA ARG A 13 5.20 9.40 -12.30
C ARG A 13 4.15 9.08 -11.26
N MET A 14 3.97 10.03 -10.35
CA MET A 14 2.82 10.05 -9.46
C MET A 14 1.67 10.78 -10.16
N GLU A 15 0.51 10.16 -10.18
CA GLU A 15 -0.71 10.69 -10.80
C GLU A 15 -1.81 10.83 -9.76
N ILE A 16 -2.60 11.90 -9.83
CA ILE A 16 -3.65 12.20 -8.86
C ILE A 16 -5.01 12.13 -9.56
N PHE A 17 -5.91 11.39 -8.94
CA PHE A 17 -7.29 11.24 -9.38
C PHE A 17 -8.24 11.62 -8.24
N THR A 18 -9.39 12.20 -8.59
CA THR A 18 -10.50 12.40 -7.65
C THR A 18 -11.66 11.53 -8.11
N ARG A 19 -12.21 10.68 -7.23
CA ARG A 19 -13.27 9.73 -7.54
C ARG A 19 -14.30 9.65 -6.42
N GLY A 20 -15.55 9.42 -6.81
CA GLY A 20 -16.63 9.06 -5.89
C GLY A 20 -16.53 7.60 -5.44
N GLU A 21 -17.18 7.27 -4.33
CA GLU A 21 -17.13 5.92 -3.73
C GLU A 21 -17.63 4.82 -4.67
N ASN A 22 -18.59 5.13 -5.55
CA ASN A 22 -19.18 4.19 -6.50
C ASN A 22 -18.48 4.18 -7.86
N GLU A 23 -17.50 5.07 -8.08
CA GLU A 23 -16.69 5.06 -9.29
C GLU A 23 -15.62 3.98 -9.22
N SER A 24 -15.14 3.56 -10.39
CA SER A 24 -14.06 2.58 -10.49
C SER A 24 -12.72 3.18 -10.08
N MET A 25 -11.88 2.36 -9.44
CA MET A 25 -10.49 2.73 -9.19
C MET A 25 -9.78 3.12 -10.49
N PRO A 26 -8.85 4.09 -10.46
CA PRO A 26 -8.00 4.39 -11.61
C PRO A 26 -7.33 3.11 -12.15
N TYR A 27 -7.19 3.00 -13.47
CA TYR A 27 -6.60 1.83 -14.14
C TYR A 27 -7.34 0.49 -13.94
N ASN A 28 -8.50 0.49 -13.30
CA ASN A 28 -9.39 -0.67 -13.27
C ASN A 28 -10.23 -0.70 -14.57
N THR A 29 -9.63 -1.21 -15.64
CA THR A 29 -10.18 -1.14 -17.01
C THR A 29 -11.46 -1.94 -17.20
N ASN A 30 -11.68 -2.98 -16.40
CA ASN A 30 -12.90 -3.80 -16.44
C ASN A 30 -14.00 -3.30 -15.48
N GLY A 31 -13.78 -2.18 -14.77
CA GLY A 31 -14.78 -1.55 -13.90
C GLY A 31 -15.21 -2.38 -12.68
N THR A 32 -14.44 -3.40 -12.31
CA THR A 32 -14.81 -4.42 -11.32
C THR A 32 -14.37 -4.12 -9.89
N LEU A 33 -13.65 -3.01 -9.67
CA LEU A 33 -13.19 -2.57 -8.35
C LEU A 33 -13.62 -1.12 -8.13
N LYS A 34 -14.49 -0.89 -7.17
CA LYS A 34 -14.96 0.45 -6.80
C LYS A 34 -14.06 1.08 -5.74
N VAL A 35 -14.06 2.42 -5.66
CA VAL A 35 -13.28 3.16 -4.65
C VAL A 35 -13.64 2.68 -3.24
N ARG A 36 -14.93 2.52 -2.93
CA ARG A 36 -15.38 2.02 -1.62
C ARG A 36 -14.84 0.63 -1.27
N GLU A 37 -14.69 -0.25 -2.27
CA GLU A 37 -14.19 -1.61 -2.07
C GLU A 37 -12.67 -1.59 -1.80
N PHE A 38 -11.94 -0.74 -2.51
CA PHE A 38 -10.51 -0.53 -2.28
C PHE A 38 -10.25 0.18 -0.95
N ARG A 39 -11.03 1.21 -0.61
CA ARG A 39 -10.96 1.90 0.68
C ARG A 39 -11.27 0.96 1.84
N GLY A 40 -12.30 0.11 1.70
CA GLY A 40 -12.80 -0.75 2.77
C GLY A 40 -13.17 0.06 4.01
N SER A 41 -12.65 -0.34 5.17
CA SER A 41 -12.89 0.31 6.46
C SER A 41 -11.91 1.45 6.78
N SER A 42 -11.01 1.82 5.87
CA SER A 42 -10.11 2.97 6.08
C SER A 42 -10.90 4.27 6.20
N LYS A 43 -10.51 5.10 7.17
CA LYS A 43 -11.10 6.43 7.41
C LYS A 43 -10.46 7.54 6.57
N SER A 44 -9.43 7.20 5.79
CA SER A 44 -8.71 8.17 4.98
C SER A 44 -9.50 8.60 3.73
N ASN A 45 -9.44 9.88 3.41
CA ASN A 45 -9.91 10.41 2.14
C ASN A 45 -8.81 10.42 1.07
N THR A 46 -7.57 10.15 1.44
CA THR A 46 -6.44 10.02 0.53
C THR A 46 -6.00 8.56 0.48
N LEU A 47 -6.14 7.95 -0.68
CA LEU A 47 -5.77 6.56 -0.97
C LEU A 47 -4.57 6.55 -1.93
N TRP A 48 -3.84 5.45 -1.98
CA TRP A 48 -2.79 5.26 -2.98
C TRP A 48 -2.65 3.81 -3.41
N THR A 49 -2.12 3.63 -4.61
CA THR A 49 -1.82 2.32 -5.20
C THR A 49 -0.83 2.47 -6.35
N THR A 50 -0.54 1.39 -7.06
CA THR A 50 0.26 1.41 -8.28
C THR A 50 -0.57 0.97 -9.49
N LYS A 51 -0.21 1.43 -10.68
CA LYS A 51 -0.80 0.97 -11.94
C LYS A 51 -0.63 -0.54 -12.11
N ASN A 52 0.53 -1.08 -11.72
CA ASN A 52 0.79 -2.52 -11.80
C ASN A 52 -0.10 -3.34 -10.86
N THR A 53 -0.42 -2.82 -9.66
CA THR A 53 -1.39 -3.46 -8.75
C THR A 53 -2.77 -3.53 -9.39
N MET A 54 -3.22 -2.46 -10.04
CA MET A 54 -4.51 -2.46 -10.74
C MET A 54 -4.52 -3.40 -11.96
N ARG A 55 -3.41 -3.48 -12.70
CA ARG A 55 -3.26 -4.47 -13.79
C ARG A 55 -3.35 -5.90 -13.27
N ALA A 56 -2.67 -6.20 -12.16
CA ALA A 56 -2.71 -7.52 -11.54
C ALA A 56 -4.14 -7.88 -11.09
N TRP A 57 -4.87 -6.93 -10.48
CA TRP A 57 -6.28 -7.09 -10.18
C TRP A 57 -7.11 -7.41 -11.43
N ASN A 58 -6.95 -6.61 -12.50
CA ASN A 58 -7.68 -6.80 -13.76
C ASN A 58 -7.45 -8.21 -14.34
N SER A 59 -6.20 -8.68 -14.37
CA SER A 59 -5.82 -9.99 -14.88
C SER A 59 -6.44 -11.11 -14.03
N THR A 60 -6.31 -11.03 -12.72
CA THR A 60 -6.90 -12.01 -11.79
C THR A 60 -8.43 -12.07 -11.93
N ARG A 61 -9.06 -10.90 -11.99
CA ARG A 61 -10.51 -10.77 -12.11
C ARG A 61 -11.01 -11.31 -13.45
N TYR A 62 -10.26 -11.12 -14.52
CA TYR A 62 -10.56 -11.66 -15.84
C TYR A 62 -10.48 -13.19 -15.84
N ILE A 63 -9.39 -13.77 -15.33
CA ILE A 63 -9.18 -15.23 -15.27
C ILE A 63 -10.23 -15.92 -14.38
N TYR A 64 -10.53 -15.32 -13.22
CA TYR A 64 -11.55 -15.86 -12.32
C TYR A 64 -12.97 -15.80 -12.92
N GLY A 65 -13.25 -14.83 -13.77
CA GLY A 65 -14.52 -14.69 -14.52
C GLY A 65 -15.74 -14.28 -13.70
N ARG A 66 -15.62 -14.05 -12.38
CA ARG A 66 -16.72 -13.75 -11.47
C ARG A 66 -16.37 -12.62 -10.50
N GLY A 67 -17.35 -12.09 -9.75
CA GLY A 67 -17.13 -11.14 -8.65
C GLY A 67 -16.16 -11.69 -7.60
N ILE A 68 -15.23 -10.85 -7.16
CA ILE A 68 -14.31 -11.17 -6.06
C ILE A 68 -14.66 -10.22 -4.91
N PRO A 69 -15.23 -10.71 -3.81
CA PRO A 69 -15.50 -9.88 -2.63
C PRO A 69 -14.18 -9.43 -2.01
N VAL A 70 -13.98 -8.12 -1.86
CA VAL A 70 -12.80 -7.52 -1.24
C VAL A 70 -13.07 -7.32 0.25
N GLY A 71 -12.25 -7.92 1.11
CA GLY A 71 -12.27 -7.68 2.55
C GLY A 71 -11.37 -6.52 2.94
N TYR A 72 -10.11 -6.56 2.49
CA TYR A 72 -9.14 -5.50 2.72
C TYR A 72 -8.30 -5.26 1.47
N ALA A 73 -8.05 -3.99 1.14
CA ALA A 73 -7.09 -3.61 0.13
C ALA A 73 -6.17 -2.48 0.62
N PHE A 74 -6.73 -1.45 1.27
CA PHE A 74 -5.99 -0.27 1.68
C PHE A 74 -6.24 0.09 3.16
N ARG A 75 -5.16 0.50 3.84
CA ARG A 75 -5.19 1.20 5.13
C ARG A 75 -4.01 2.15 5.26
N ARG A 76 -4.17 3.19 6.08
CA ARG A 76 -3.05 4.01 6.52
C ARG A 76 -2.35 3.32 7.69
N SER A 77 -1.03 3.45 7.81
CA SER A 77 -0.26 2.79 8.88
C SER A 77 -0.77 3.15 10.27
N TRP A 78 -1.12 4.41 10.50
CA TRP A 78 -1.66 4.88 11.77
C TRP A 78 -3.03 4.29 12.15
N GLU A 79 -3.78 3.73 11.21
CA GLU A 79 -5.03 3.01 11.48
C GLU A 79 -4.78 1.62 12.05
N GLY A 80 -3.60 1.04 11.80
CA GLY A 80 -3.26 -0.31 12.24
C GLY A 80 -4.09 -1.41 11.57
N GLY A 81 -4.16 -2.56 12.22
CA GLY A 81 -4.95 -3.73 11.77
C GLY A 81 -4.17 -4.73 10.92
N HIS A 82 -2.92 -4.42 10.56
CA HIS A 82 -1.98 -5.31 9.87
C HIS A 82 -0.61 -5.24 10.56
N GLY A 83 0.26 -6.20 10.26
CA GLY A 83 1.64 -6.22 10.76
C GLY A 83 2.48 -5.05 10.22
N LEU A 84 3.66 -4.87 10.82
CA LEU A 84 4.63 -3.87 10.35
C LEU A 84 5.00 -4.12 8.89
N GLN A 85 5.18 -3.05 8.13
CA GLN A 85 5.52 -3.09 6.70
C GLN A 85 4.52 -3.88 5.84
N SER A 86 3.24 -3.91 6.26
CA SER A 86 2.19 -4.56 5.48
C SER A 86 1.99 -3.89 4.11
N GLN A 87 1.82 -4.70 3.07
CA GLN A 87 1.56 -4.23 1.72
C GLN A 87 0.18 -3.55 1.58
N HIS A 88 -0.73 -3.75 2.53
CA HIS A 88 -1.99 -3.00 2.61
C HIS A 88 -1.75 -1.50 2.91
N TYR A 89 -0.72 -1.16 3.70
CA TYR A 89 -0.35 0.24 3.94
C TYR A 89 0.27 0.89 2.71
N ALA A 90 0.87 0.09 1.83
CA ALA A 90 1.38 0.56 0.54
C ALA A 90 0.31 0.59 -0.57
N GLY A 91 -0.90 0.06 -0.30
CA GLY A 91 -1.98 -0.04 -1.29
C GLY A 91 -1.67 -1.02 -2.42
N THR A 92 -0.85 -2.03 -2.16
CA THR A 92 -0.39 -3.00 -3.16
C THR A 92 -0.85 -4.43 -2.87
N ALA A 93 -1.72 -4.62 -1.87
CA ALA A 93 -2.23 -5.92 -1.44
C ALA A 93 -3.75 -5.98 -1.43
N PHE A 94 -4.26 -7.20 -1.52
CA PHE A 94 -5.67 -7.52 -1.34
C PHE A 94 -5.85 -8.76 -0.48
N ASP A 95 -6.81 -8.68 0.45
CA ASP A 95 -7.42 -9.83 1.13
C ASP A 95 -8.85 -9.99 0.63
N VAL A 96 -9.13 -11.11 0.01
CA VAL A 96 -10.41 -11.33 -0.70
C VAL A 96 -11.06 -12.65 -0.32
N GLY A 97 -12.36 -12.75 -0.58
CA GLY A 97 -13.09 -14.01 -0.52
C GLY A 97 -13.40 -14.51 0.89
N GLN A 98 -13.40 -13.65 1.91
CA GLN A 98 -13.73 -14.02 3.29
C GLN A 98 -15.10 -14.68 3.44
N THR A 99 -16.07 -14.29 2.60
CA THR A 99 -17.45 -14.82 2.60
C THR A 99 -17.66 -16.01 1.67
N LEU A 100 -16.59 -16.46 0.97
CA LEU A 100 -16.67 -17.52 -0.02
C LEU A 100 -16.31 -18.90 0.57
N SER A 101 -16.73 -19.96 -0.11
CA SER A 101 -16.31 -21.33 0.21
C SER A 101 -14.82 -21.57 -0.07
N ASN A 102 -14.23 -22.58 0.55
CA ASN A 102 -12.84 -22.99 0.29
C ASN A 102 -12.58 -23.26 -1.21
N ALA A 103 -13.54 -23.93 -1.89
CA ALA A 103 -13.42 -24.20 -3.32
C ALA A 103 -13.38 -22.92 -4.16
N GLN A 104 -14.16 -21.90 -3.79
CA GLN A 104 -14.17 -20.61 -4.47
C GLN A 104 -12.87 -19.83 -4.18
N ARG A 105 -12.39 -19.80 -2.93
CA ARG A 105 -11.12 -19.19 -2.56
C ARG A 105 -9.95 -19.82 -3.32
N ASN A 106 -9.91 -21.15 -3.42
CA ASN A 106 -8.86 -21.85 -4.16
C ASN A 106 -8.89 -21.49 -5.66
N ARG A 107 -10.07 -21.32 -6.25
CA ARG A 107 -10.17 -20.83 -7.64
C ARG A 107 -9.65 -19.40 -7.81
N ILE A 108 -9.92 -18.49 -6.84
CA ILE A 108 -9.36 -17.13 -6.86
C ILE A 108 -7.82 -17.19 -6.73
N ARG A 109 -7.31 -18.00 -5.80
CA ARG A 109 -5.86 -18.17 -5.60
C ARG A 109 -5.19 -18.70 -6.87
N ASN A 110 -5.77 -19.71 -7.49
CA ASN A 110 -5.26 -20.25 -8.75
C ASN A 110 -5.30 -19.20 -9.88
N ALA A 111 -6.36 -18.39 -9.97
CA ALA A 111 -6.45 -17.30 -10.94
C ALA A 111 -5.36 -16.24 -10.69
N ALA A 112 -5.09 -15.88 -9.43
CA ALA A 112 -4.03 -14.96 -9.07
C ALA A 112 -2.65 -15.52 -9.46
N VAL A 113 -2.36 -16.78 -9.16
CA VAL A 113 -1.12 -17.47 -9.57
C VAL A 113 -1.00 -17.52 -11.08
N SER A 114 -2.04 -17.98 -11.78
CA SER A 114 -2.06 -18.13 -13.25
C SER A 114 -1.92 -16.78 -13.97
N SER A 115 -2.31 -15.68 -13.34
CA SER A 115 -2.12 -14.35 -13.93
C SER A 115 -0.65 -13.95 -14.09
N GLY A 116 0.25 -14.54 -13.30
CA GLY A 116 1.68 -14.20 -13.27
C GLY A 116 1.95 -12.75 -12.89
N SER A 117 0.92 -12.02 -12.40
CA SER A 117 0.99 -10.56 -12.22
C SER A 117 1.28 -10.14 -10.78
N TRP A 118 1.17 -11.04 -9.81
CA TRP A 118 1.45 -10.78 -8.40
C TRP A 118 2.88 -11.15 -8.03
N SER A 119 3.51 -10.38 -7.15
CA SER A 119 4.83 -10.73 -6.60
C SER A 119 4.73 -11.85 -5.56
N TYR A 120 3.58 -11.94 -4.90
CA TYR A 120 3.29 -12.95 -3.89
C TYR A 120 1.81 -13.31 -3.89
N VAL A 121 1.52 -14.59 -3.78
CA VAL A 121 0.18 -15.15 -3.53
C VAL A 121 0.32 -16.10 -2.36
N GLU A 122 -0.37 -15.82 -1.27
CA GLU A 122 -0.21 -16.55 -0.02
C GLU A 122 -0.84 -17.95 -0.13
N PRO A 123 -0.13 -19.01 0.31
CA PRO A 123 -0.65 -20.37 0.25
C PRO A 123 -1.87 -20.55 1.19
N ALA A 124 -2.77 -21.46 0.83
CA ALA A 124 -4.01 -21.72 1.57
C ALA A 124 -3.76 -22.17 3.04
N SER A 125 -2.59 -22.75 3.32
CA SER A 125 -2.21 -23.13 4.68
C SER A 125 -2.01 -21.94 5.63
N GLN A 126 -1.64 -20.79 5.10
CA GLN A 126 -1.44 -19.56 5.86
C GLN A 126 -2.71 -18.69 5.92
N THR A 127 -3.51 -18.69 4.85
CA THR A 127 -4.78 -17.95 4.76
C THR A 127 -5.96 -18.86 4.41
N PRO A 128 -6.38 -19.76 5.33
CA PRO A 128 -7.43 -20.75 5.03
C PRO A 128 -8.82 -20.11 4.84
N THR A 129 -9.07 -18.93 5.41
CA THR A 129 -10.37 -18.25 5.40
C THR A 129 -10.47 -17.06 4.45
N TRP A 130 -9.36 -16.66 3.79
CA TRP A 130 -9.31 -15.63 2.75
C TRP A 130 -8.21 -15.96 1.74
N VAL A 131 -8.03 -15.11 0.75
CA VAL A 131 -6.91 -15.18 -0.20
C VAL A 131 -6.14 -13.86 -0.13
N HIS A 132 -4.86 -13.94 0.20
CA HIS A 132 -3.96 -12.80 0.16
C HIS A 132 -3.08 -12.86 -1.09
N PHE A 133 -2.94 -11.72 -1.76
CA PHE A 133 -1.96 -11.52 -2.83
C PHE A 133 -1.50 -10.06 -2.87
N ASP A 134 -0.22 -9.84 -3.23
CA ASP A 134 0.37 -8.51 -3.27
C ASP A 134 1.41 -8.30 -4.38
N ARG A 135 1.66 -7.01 -4.65
CA ARG A 135 2.70 -6.50 -5.56
C ARG A 135 3.78 -5.79 -4.74
N ARG A 136 4.43 -6.54 -3.83
CA ARG A 136 5.50 -6.00 -2.98
C ARG A 136 6.67 -5.46 -3.77
N GLY A 137 7.30 -4.39 -3.27
CA GLY A 137 8.52 -3.84 -3.84
C GLY A 137 9.73 -4.75 -3.62
N THR A 138 10.61 -4.82 -4.60
CA THR A 138 11.82 -5.64 -4.56
C THR A 138 13.03 -4.84 -5.01
N PRO A 139 14.23 -5.07 -4.42
CA PRO A 139 14.47 -5.91 -3.25
C PRO A 139 13.97 -5.25 -1.96
N PRO A 140 13.56 -6.04 -0.96
CA PRO A 140 13.20 -5.49 0.36
C PRO A 140 14.46 -4.99 1.09
N ALA A 141 14.30 -3.96 1.91
CA ALA A 141 15.40 -3.39 2.70
C ALA A 141 15.85 -4.29 3.86
N CYS A 142 14.95 -5.13 4.35
CA CYS A 142 15.20 -6.01 5.50
C CYS A 142 14.89 -7.48 5.18
N SER A 143 13.68 -7.89 5.56
CA SER A 143 13.20 -9.25 5.42
C SER A 143 12.34 -9.41 4.17
N SER A 144 12.21 -10.65 3.72
CA SER A 144 11.28 -11.00 2.65
C SER A 144 9.88 -10.45 2.95
N GLY A 145 9.27 -9.80 1.97
CA GLY A 145 7.95 -9.21 2.07
C GLY A 145 7.91 -7.79 2.66
N GLY A 146 9.02 -7.28 3.20
CA GLY A 146 9.13 -5.91 3.70
C GLY A 146 9.24 -4.86 2.59
N TYR A 147 9.37 -3.59 3.01
CA TYR A 147 9.46 -2.45 2.10
C TYR A 147 10.87 -2.32 1.49
N PRO A 148 10.99 -1.76 0.28
CA PRO A 148 12.27 -1.48 -0.33
C PRO A 148 12.98 -0.31 0.38
N LEU A 149 14.30 -0.20 0.16
CA LEU A 149 15.06 1.00 0.52
C LEU A 149 14.58 2.17 -0.33
N ILE A 150 14.31 3.32 0.33
CA ILE A 150 14.00 4.58 -0.34
C ILE A 150 14.92 5.71 0.14
N LYS A 151 15.23 6.62 -0.76
CA LYS A 151 16.13 7.76 -0.52
C LYS A 151 15.77 8.92 -1.44
N GLN A 152 16.46 10.05 -1.29
CA GLN A 152 16.25 11.20 -2.17
C GLN A 152 16.31 10.80 -3.64
N GLY A 153 15.32 11.23 -4.42
CA GLY A 153 15.09 10.86 -5.81
C GLY A 153 14.13 9.68 -6.01
N SER A 154 13.86 8.86 -4.96
CA SER A 154 12.87 7.77 -5.06
C SER A 154 11.47 8.31 -5.32
N ARG A 155 10.70 7.58 -6.15
CA ARG A 155 9.26 7.79 -6.38
C ARG A 155 8.53 6.49 -6.24
N SER A 156 7.58 6.40 -5.33
CA SER A 156 6.80 5.17 -5.13
C SER A 156 5.70 5.36 -4.10
N VAL A 157 4.82 4.38 -3.99
CA VAL A 157 3.86 4.28 -2.87
C VAL A 157 4.54 4.08 -1.51
N TYR A 158 5.76 3.55 -1.47
CA TYR A 158 6.52 3.43 -0.23
C TYR A 158 7.02 4.78 0.28
N VAL A 159 7.28 5.74 -0.63
CA VAL A 159 7.55 7.13 -0.24
C VAL A 159 6.30 7.73 0.40
N LEU A 160 5.10 7.47 -0.13
CA LEU A 160 3.84 7.90 0.52
C LEU A 160 3.69 7.31 1.92
N VAL A 161 4.01 6.02 2.11
CA VAL A 161 3.97 5.39 3.45
C VAL A 161 4.93 6.08 4.41
N ALA A 162 6.16 6.41 3.97
CA ALA A 162 7.14 7.11 4.80
C ALA A 162 6.70 8.55 5.10
N GLN A 163 6.21 9.28 4.10
CA GLN A 163 5.68 10.64 4.26
C GLN A 163 4.50 10.66 5.22
N ASP A 164 3.58 9.72 5.09
CA ASP A 164 2.44 9.58 5.99
C ASP A 164 2.86 9.32 7.44
N GLY A 165 3.77 8.38 7.64
CA GLY A 165 4.29 8.07 8.96
C GLY A 165 5.02 9.26 9.59
N LEU A 166 5.92 9.91 8.86
CA LEU A 166 6.66 11.07 9.32
C LEU A 166 5.74 12.24 9.66
N ASN A 167 4.78 12.56 8.79
CA ASN A 167 3.79 13.62 9.05
C ASN A 167 2.92 13.31 10.27
N THR A 168 2.53 12.05 10.47
CA THR A 168 1.78 11.60 11.65
C THR A 168 2.56 11.84 12.95
N LEU A 169 3.88 11.69 12.91
CA LEU A 169 4.79 11.94 14.03
C LEU A 169 5.21 13.42 14.16
N GLY A 170 4.71 14.31 13.29
CA GLY A 170 5.02 15.75 13.33
C GLY A 170 6.27 16.15 12.54
N TYR A 171 6.92 15.23 11.80
CA TYR A 171 8.04 15.54 10.91
C TYR A 171 7.50 15.92 9.54
N ARG A 172 7.48 17.20 9.20
CA ARG A 172 6.88 17.72 7.96
C ARG A 172 7.67 17.32 6.72
N THR A 173 7.03 16.62 5.81
CA THR A 173 7.64 16.14 4.54
C THR A 173 7.30 17.02 3.33
N GLY A 174 6.47 18.06 3.51
CA GLY A 174 5.97 18.90 2.41
C GLY A 174 4.66 18.39 1.81
N GLY A 175 4.10 17.29 2.31
CA GLY A 175 2.83 16.71 1.88
C GLY A 175 2.96 15.24 1.50
N LEU A 176 1.87 14.70 0.96
CA LEU A 176 1.79 13.32 0.45
C LEU A 176 1.81 13.38 -1.09
N ASP A 177 3.00 13.33 -1.67
CA ASP A 177 3.21 13.37 -3.13
C ASP A 177 3.91 12.12 -3.70
N GLY A 178 4.46 11.26 -2.82
CA GLY A 178 5.18 10.05 -3.21
C GLY A 178 6.55 10.30 -3.84
N ILE A 179 7.07 11.53 -3.73
CA ILE A 179 8.38 11.94 -4.24
C ILE A 179 9.32 12.22 -3.07
N PHE A 180 10.40 11.48 -2.98
CA PHE A 180 11.40 11.67 -1.94
C PHE A 180 12.28 12.89 -2.26
N GLY A 181 11.73 14.08 -2.04
CA GLY A 181 12.42 15.35 -2.23
C GLY A 181 13.27 15.76 -1.02
N THR A 182 13.81 16.99 -1.07
CA THR A 182 14.65 17.55 0.00
C THR A 182 13.90 17.66 1.33
N GLN A 183 12.62 18.05 1.33
CA GLN A 183 11.82 18.16 2.56
C GLN A 183 11.61 16.79 3.20
N THR A 184 11.29 15.76 2.41
CA THR A 184 11.18 14.38 2.91
C THR A 184 12.51 13.89 3.48
N LYS A 185 13.65 14.16 2.79
CA LYS A 185 14.98 13.82 3.31
C LYS A 185 15.27 14.47 4.66
N ASN A 186 15.01 15.76 4.79
CA ASN A 186 15.23 16.50 6.04
C ASN A 186 14.35 15.97 7.18
N ALA A 187 13.09 15.62 6.89
CA ALA A 187 12.19 14.98 7.85
C ALA A 187 12.74 13.61 8.31
N VAL A 188 13.26 12.79 7.38
CA VAL A 188 13.90 11.51 7.70
C VAL A 188 15.12 11.73 8.59
N ILE A 189 16.03 12.63 8.25
CA ILE A 189 17.23 12.96 9.07
C ILE A 189 16.82 13.37 10.48
N SER A 190 15.83 14.27 10.60
CA SER A 190 15.34 14.74 11.89
C SER A 190 14.74 13.59 12.72
N TYR A 191 13.95 12.73 12.09
CA TYR A 191 13.41 11.53 12.72
C TYR A 191 14.52 10.57 13.18
N GLN A 192 15.46 10.25 12.30
CA GLN A 192 16.59 9.36 12.59
C GLN A 192 17.42 9.88 13.78
N SER A 193 17.77 11.16 13.76
CA SER A 193 18.50 11.81 14.87
C SER A 193 17.75 11.70 16.18
N ARG A 194 16.45 11.93 16.18
CA ARG A 194 15.61 11.84 17.38
C ARG A 194 15.51 10.42 17.93
N ARG A 195 15.60 9.40 17.05
CA ARG A 195 15.51 7.98 17.41
C ARG A 195 16.89 7.32 17.66
N GLY A 196 17.98 8.10 17.59
CA GLY A 196 19.34 7.57 17.77
C GLY A 196 19.78 6.63 16.63
N LEU A 197 19.19 6.78 15.44
CA LEU A 197 19.57 6.07 14.22
C LEU A 197 20.66 6.85 13.46
N ALA A 198 21.34 6.18 12.51
CA ALA A 198 22.20 6.86 11.56
C ALA A 198 21.39 7.89 10.76
N ALA A 199 21.72 9.18 10.93
CA ALA A 199 20.98 10.30 10.33
C ALA A 199 21.46 10.58 8.90
N ASP A 200 21.34 9.59 8.03
CA ASP A 200 21.82 9.61 6.63
C ASP A 200 20.74 10.04 5.61
N GLY A 201 19.49 10.16 6.06
CA GLY A 201 18.35 10.51 5.20
C GLY A 201 17.91 9.37 4.28
N ILE A 202 18.29 8.13 4.58
CA ILE A 202 17.92 6.93 3.85
C ILE A 202 16.96 6.09 4.70
N VAL A 203 15.81 5.73 4.15
CA VAL A 203 14.86 4.84 4.84
C VAL A 203 15.20 3.40 4.45
N GLY A 204 16.15 2.84 5.17
CA GLY A 204 16.56 1.43 5.10
C GLY A 204 15.88 0.61 6.19
N CYS A 205 16.41 -0.59 6.45
CA CYS A 205 15.85 -1.57 7.37
C CYS A 205 15.53 -0.98 8.76
N ASN A 206 16.52 -0.40 9.42
CA ASN A 206 16.36 0.11 10.79
C ASN A 206 15.39 1.29 10.86
N THR A 207 15.44 2.19 9.86
CA THR A 207 14.53 3.33 9.79
C THR A 207 13.10 2.87 9.53
N TRP A 208 12.88 1.92 8.61
CA TRP A 208 11.55 1.35 8.38
C TRP A 208 10.96 0.70 9.62
N ARG A 209 11.77 -0.12 10.31
CA ARG A 209 11.32 -0.79 11.54
C ARG A 209 10.88 0.23 12.58
N SER A 210 11.77 1.17 12.93
CA SER A 210 11.49 2.21 13.92
C SER A 210 10.25 3.03 13.55
N LEU A 211 10.15 3.49 12.28
CA LEU A 211 9.04 4.31 11.82
C LEU A 211 7.70 3.56 11.90
N GLN A 212 7.67 2.29 11.52
CA GLN A 212 6.45 1.49 11.57
C GLN A 212 6.05 1.13 13.01
N GLU A 213 7.02 0.85 13.88
CA GLU A 213 6.77 0.64 15.33
C GLU A 213 6.17 1.89 15.98
N ASP A 214 6.60 3.08 15.57
CA ASP A 214 6.08 4.34 16.12
C ASP A 214 4.67 4.69 15.59
N VAL A 215 4.31 4.26 14.39
CA VAL A 215 3.12 4.76 13.67
C VAL A 215 1.98 3.75 13.63
N VAL A 216 2.28 2.45 13.50
CA VAL A 216 1.23 1.44 13.26
C VAL A 216 0.27 1.37 14.44
N GLY A 217 -0.99 1.71 14.17
CA GLY A 217 -2.09 1.62 15.16
C GLY A 217 -2.13 2.76 16.18
N MET A 218 -1.26 3.77 16.08
CA MET A 218 -1.26 4.88 17.06
C MET A 218 -2.47 5.82 16.94
N GLY A 219 -3.24 5.70 15.86
CA GLY A 219 -4.28 6.63 15.53
C GLY A 219 -3.74 7.90 14.85
N ARG A 220 -4.67 8.71 14.30
CA ARG A 220 -4.35 9.95 13.62
C ARG A 220 -4.34 11.13 14.60
N SER A 221 -3.30 11.96 14.58
CA SER A 221 -3.32 13.22 15.26
C SER A 221 -4.13 14.27 14.46
N SER A 222 -4.73 15.24 15.14
CA SER A 222 -5.48 16.33 14.49
C SER A 222 -4.62 17.21 13.57
N THR A 223 -3.30 17.09 13.65
CA THR A 223 -2.33 17.86 12.87
C THR A 223 -1.85 17.15 11.61
N THR A 224 -2.30 15.91 11.36
CA THR A 224 -1.88 15.14 10.18
C THR A 224 -2.50 15.77 8.93
N ILE A 225 -1.67 16.14 7.97
CA ILE A 225 -2.06 16.73 6.68
C ILE A 225 -2.30 15.59 5.69
N ASP A 226 -3.49 15.55 5.08
CA ASP A 226 -3.81 14.69 3.94
C ASP A 226 -3.39 15.33 2.62
#